data_0d55e11cfdab0fbbf41a7b5e71346af8
#
_entry.id   0d55e11cfdab0fbbf41a7b5e71346af8
#
_cell.length_a   1.000
_cell.length_b   1.000
_cell.length_c   1.000
_cell.angle_alpha   90.00
_cell.angle_beta   90.00
_cell.angle_gamma   90.00
#
_symmetry.space_group_name_H-M   'P 1'
#
loop_
_entity.id
_entity.type
_entity.pdbx_description
1 polymer ?
#
loop_
_entity_poly.entity_id
_entity_poly.type
_entity_poly.pdbx_seq_one_letter_code
_entity_poly.pdbx_strand_id
1 'polypeptide(L)'
;MANIPTISFDAIIIGGGGAGMRAALQLAQGGHKTAVITKVFPTRSHTVSAQGGITCAIASADPNDDWRWHMYDTVKGSDYIGDQDAIEYMCQEGPAAVYELDHMGMPFSRTEQGRIYQRPFGGQSKDYGKGGQAARTCAASDRTGHALLHTLYQGNLKAGTVFLNEYYAVDLVKNSEGEFVGVI
;
A
#
# COMPACT_ATOMS: atom_id res chain seq x y z
N MET A 1 40.87 3.19 -10.96
CA MET A 1 39.49 2.80 -10.60
C MET A 1 38.62 4.01 -10.81
N ALA A 2 37.50 3.86 -11.52
CA ALA A 2 36.55 4.97 -11.66
C ALA A 2 35.98 5.31 -10.27
N ASN A 3 36.00 6.59 -9.92
CA ASN A 3 35.45 7.05 -8.66
C ASN A 3 33.92 7.08 -8.83
N ILE A 4 33.21 6.05 -8.35
CA ILE A 4 31.74 5.98 -8.39
C ILE A 4 31.20 6.90 -7.28
N PRO A 5 30.41 7.93 -7.60
CA PRO A 5 29.84 8.80 -6.58
C PRO A 5 28.94 8.00 -5.65
N THR A 6 29.13 8.16 -4.35
CA THR A 6 28.38 7.45 -3.31
C THR A 6 27.55 8.44 -2.50
N ILE A 7 26.28 8.14 -2.28
CA ILE A 7 25.36 8.90 -1.44
C ILE A 7 24.92 8.00 -0.29
N SER A 8 24.96 8.51 0.94
CA SER A 8 24.60 7.73 2.14
C SER A 8 23.22 8.11 2.67
N PHE A 9 22.47 7.07 3.01
CA PHE A 9 21.15 7.14 3.66
C PHE A 9 21.10 6.14 4.80
N ASP A 10 20.18 6.35 5.76
CA ASP A 10 19.91 5.36 6.81
C ASP A 10 19.06 4.21 6.28
N ALA A 11 18.19 4.51 5.30
CA ALA A 11 17.36 3.50 4.63
C ALA A 11 17.18 3.81 3.15
N ILE A 12 17.21 2.76 2.33
CA ILE A 12 16.95 2.83 0.88
C ILE A 12 15.78 1.90 0.55
N ILE A 13 14.77 2.45 -0.10
CA ILE A 13 13.61 1.73 -0.60
C ILE A 13 13.73 1.59 -2.11
N ILE A 14 13.68 0.37 -2.62
CA ILE A 14 13.69 0.09 -4.06
C ILE A 14 12.25 -0.12 -4.52
N GLY A 15 11.75 0.85 -5.28
CA GLY A 15 10.39 0.85 -5.81
C GLY A 15 9.48 1.90 -5.19
N GLY A 16 9.02 2.86 -6.00
CA GLY A 16 8.14 3.97 -5.58
C GLY A 16 6.64 3.68 -5.77
N GLY A 17 6.20 2.43 -5.63
CA GLY A 17 4.79 2.06 -5.59
C GLY A 17 4.15 2.32 -4.22
N GLY A 18 2.87 1.97 -4.05
CA GLY A 18 2.14 2.19 -2.80
C GLY A 18 2.85 1.60 -1.58
N ALA A 19 3.31 0.36 -1.66
CA ALA A 19 4.03 -0.32 -0.57
C ALA A 19 5.36 0.39 -0.24
N GLY A 20 6.18 0.68 -1.26
CA GLY A 20 7.47 1.35 -1.05
C GLY A 20 7.32 2.75 -0.49
N MET A 21 6.36 3.54 -1.00
CA MET A 21 6.11 4.88 -0.47
C MET A 21 5.54 4.86 0.95
N ARG A 22 4.73 3.84 1.32
CA ARG A 22 4.26 3.72 2.71
C ARG A 22 5.40 3.36 3.66
N ALA A 23 6.29 2.44 3.25
CA ALA A 23 7.48 2.08 4.02
C ALA A 23 8.44 3.28 4.18
N ALA A 24 8.71 4.00 3.09
CA ALA A 24 9.55 5.20 3.12
C ALA A 24 8.99 6.28 4.05
N LEU A 25 7.68 6.50 4.00
CA LEU A 25 7.02 7.47 4.87
C LEU A 25 7.18 7.10 6.36
N GLN A 26 7.01 5.84 6.71
CA GLN A 26 7.21 5.34 8.08
C GLN A 26 8.63 5.62 8.59
N LEU A 27 9.62 5.29 7.76
CA LEU A 27 11.04 5.49 8.10
C LEU A 27 11.38 6.99 8.25
N ALA A 28 10.93 7.82 7.30
CA ALA A 28 11.18 9.25 7.33
C ALA A 28 10.52 9.93 8.53
N GLN A 29 9.28 9.54 8.88
CA GLN A 29 8.59 10.01 10.09
C GLN A 29 9.28 9.54 11.39
N GLY A 30 9.96 8.38 11.33
CA GLY A 30 10.81 7.88 12.41
C GLY A 30 12.16 8.61 12.56
N GLY A 31 12.42 9.61 11.72
CA GLY A 31 13.66 10.42 11.76
C GLY A 31 14.82 9.86 10.96
N HIS A 32 14.61 8.79 10.16
CA HIS A 32 15.65 8.21 9.33
C HIS A 32 15.80 8.96 8.01
N LYS A 33 17.03 9.24 7.60
CA LYS A 33 17.34 9.78 6.27
C LYS A 33 17.04 8.72 5.22
N THR A 34 15.90 8.86 4.55
CA THR A 34 15.35 7.82 3.68
C THR A 34 15.38 8.23 2.21
N ALA A 35 15.79 7.30 1.33
CA ALA A 35 15.69 7.46 -0.11
C ALA A 35 14.78 6.40 -0.75
N VAL A 36 14.07 6.80 -1.80
CA VAL A 36 13.32 5.90 -2.67
C VAL A 36 13.97 5.91 -4.06
N ILE A 37 14.43 4.75 -4.51
CA ILE A 37 14.93 4.55 -5.87
C ILE A 37 13.79 4.01 -6.71
N THR A 38 13.46 4.66 -7.81
CA THR A 38 12.35 4.26 -8.66
C THR A 38 12.66 4.47 -10.15
N LYS A 39 12.38 3.45 -10.97
CA LYS A 39 12.62 3.51 -12.42
C LYS A 39 11.63 4.42 -13.16
N VAL A 40 10.51 4.74 -12.54
CA VAL A 40 9.52 5.70 -13.06
C VAL A 40 9.21 6.72 -11.98
N PHE A 41 8.66 7.86 -12.35
CA PHE A 41 8.17 8.82 -11.36
C PHE A 41 7.17 8.14 -10.42
N PRO A 42 7.20 8.35 -9.08
CA PRO A 42 6.40 7.59 -8.11
C PRO A 42 4.91 7.51 -8.45
N THR A 43 4.30 8.62 -8.86
CA THR A 43 2.87 8.67 -9.22
C THR A 43 2.53 7.96 -10.54
N ARG A 44 3.52 7.36 -11.21
CA ARG A 44 3.36 6.53 -12.40
C ARG A 44 3.63 5.04 -12.16
N SER A 45 3.83 4.62 -10.92
CA SER A 45 3.95 3.21 -10.59
C SER A 45 2.64 2.46 -10.90
N HIS A 46 2.69 1.13 -10.96
CA HIS A 46 1.52 0.31 -11.32
C HIS A 46 0.30 0.55 -10.42
N THR A 47 0.52 0.91 -9.16
CA THR A 47 -0.57 1.25 -8.22
C THR A 47 -1.51 2.32 -8.77
N VAL A 48 -1.03 3.26 -9.61
CA VAL A 48 -1.88 4.31 -10.23
C VAL A 48 -3.04 3.73 -11.04
N SER A 49 -2.87 2.52 -11.59
CA SER A 49 -3.88 1.86 -12.44
C SER A 49 -5.01 1.22 -11.65
N ALA A 50 -4.93 1.16 -10.32
CA ALA A 50 -5.97 0.57 -9.49
C ALA A 50 -7.22 1.47 -9.46
N GLN A 51 -8.31 0.97 -10.03
CA GLN A 51 -9.59 1.69 -10.14
C GLN A 51 -10.64 1.19 -9.15
N GLY A 52 -10.61 -0.12 -8.85
CA GLY A 52 -11.64 -0.80 -8.03
C GLY A 52 -11.80 -0.23 -6.65
N GLY A 53 -10.73 -0.02 -5.95
CA GLY A 53 -10.70 0.43 -4.56
C GLY A 53 -9.77 -0.41 -3.70
N ILE A 54 -9.81 -0.18 -2.40
CA ILE A 54 -9.11 -0.95 -1.37
C ILE A 54 -10.14 -1.83 -0.68
N THR A 55 -10.07 -3.13 -0.89
CA THR A 55 -10.97 -4.09 -0.24
C THR A 55 -10.60 -4.24 1.23
N CYS A 56 -11.52 -3.90 2.12
CA CYS A 56 -11.29 -3.91 3.55
C CYS A 56 -12.60 -3.86 4.35
N ALA A 57 -12.72 -4.69 5.37
CA ALA A 57 -13.91 -4.81 6.19
C ALA A 57 -13.98 -3.69 7.26
N ILE A 58 -14.27 -2.45 6.85
CA ILE A 58 -14.44 -1.30 7.76
C ILE A 58 -15.89 -1.13 8.25
N ALA A 59 -16.77 -2.04 7.89
CA ALA A 59 -18.19 -2.05 8.29
C ALA A 59 -18.95 -0.75 7.99
N SER A 60 -18.56 0.00 6.96
CA SER A 60 -19.20 1.27 6.58
C SER A 60 -20.52 1.04 5.83
N ALA A 61 -20.56 0.09 4.90
CA ALA A 61 -21.74 -0.27 4.12
C ALA A 61 -22.61 -1.31 4.83
N ASP A 62 -22.00 -2.25 5.53
CA ASP A 62 -22.68 -3.31 6.30
C ASP A 62 -22.05 -3.38 7.69
N PRO A 63 -22.78 -3.02 8.77
CA PRO A 63 -22.26 -3.02 10.12
C PRO A 63 -21.86 -4.42 10.65
N ASN A 64 -22.30 -5.48 9.98
CA ASN A 64 -21.95 -6.85 10.34
C ASN A 64 -20.76 -7.39 9.53
N ASP A 65 -20.17 -6.59 8.60
CA ASP A 65 -19.02 -7.06 7.82
C ASP A 65 -17.82 -7.30 8.74
N ASP A 66 -17.14 -8.43 8.51
CA ASP A 66 -16.07 -8.93 9.37
C ASP A 66 -14.83 -9.26 8.54
N TRP A 67 -13.64 -8.91 9.04
CA TRP A 67 -12.37 -9.19 8.40
C TRP A 67 -12.11 -10.70 8.19
N ARG A 68 -12.75 -11.58 8.99
CA ARG A 68 -12.65 -13.04 8.83
C ARG A 68 -13.34 -13.52 7.57
N TRP A 69 -14.43 -12.86 7.16
CA TRP A 69 -15.06 -13.13 5.87
C TRP A 69 -14.17 -12.68 4.71
N HIS A 70 -13.51 -11.53 4.87
CA HIS A 70 -12.51 -11.04 3.91
C HIS A 70 -11.32 -12.01 3.80
N MET A 71 -10.79 -12.48 4.93
CA MET A 71 -9.74 -13.50 4.96
C MET A 71 -10.16 -14.78 4.23
N TYR A 72 -11.37 -15.30 4.54
CA TYR A 72 -11.91 -16.48 3.86
C TYR A 72 -11.93 -16.32 2.34
N ASP A 73 -12.46 -15.20 1.84
CA ASP A 73 -12.51 -14.91 0.40
C ASP A 73 -11.12 -14.80 -0.22
N THR A 74 -10.17 -14.20 0.50
CA THR A 74 -8.79 -14.03 0.02
C THR A 74 -8.04 -15.35 -0.04
N VAL A 75 -8.13 -16.19 0.99
CA VAL A 75 -7.55 -17.53 1.00
C VAL A 75 -8.12 -18.38 -0.15
N LYS A 76 -9.44 -18.37 -0.30
CA LYS A 76 -10.12 -19.10 -1.39
C LYS A 76 -9.75 -18.54 -2.77
N GLY A 77 -9.70 -17.23 -2.91
CA GLY A 77 -9.36 -16.54 -4.17
C GLY A 77 -7.90 -16.72 -4.59
N SER A 78 -7.02 -17.07 -3.65
CA SER A 78 -5.62 -17.45 -3.91
C SER A 78 -5.45 -18.97 -4.19
N ASP A 79 -6.52 -19.71 -4.42
CA ASP A 79 -6.51 -21.17 -4.58
C ASP A 79 -5.80 -21.92 -3.43
N TYR A 80 -5.84 -21.35 -2.22
CA TYR A 80 -5.19 -21.86 -0.99
C TYR A 80 -3.65 -21.94 -1.05
N ILE A 81 -3.01 -21.30 -2.04
CA ILE A 81 -1.55 -21.27 -2.16
C ILE A 81 -0.93 -20.01 -1.54
N GLY A 82 -1.75 -19.02 -1.17
CA GLY A 82 -1.29 -17.83 -0.47
C GLY A 82 -0.79 -18.14 0.95
N ASP A 83 0.15 -17.35 1.45
CA ASP A 83 0.57 -17.38 2.85
C ASP A 83 -0.61 -16.92 3.73
N GLN A 84 -1.18 -17.87 4.48
CA GLN A 84 -2.42 -17.62 5.23
C GLN A 84 -2.19 -16.71 6.44
N ASP A 85 -1.02 -16.75 7.06
CA ASP A 85 -0.68 -15.86 8.17
C ASP A 85 -0.56 -14.40 7.69
N ALA A 86 0.07 -14.21 6.51
CA ALA A 86 0.14 -12.90 5.87
C ALA A 86 -1.24 -12.37 5.43
N ILE A 87 -2.11 -13.26 4.94
CA ILE A 87 -3.50 -12.91 4.56
C ILE A 87 -4.31 -12.53 5.79
N GLU A 88 -4.21 -13.29 6.89
CA GLU A 88 -4.87 -12.98 8.16
C GLU A 88 -4.46 -11.60 8.65
N TYR A 89 -3.15 -11.36 8.76
CA TYR A 89 -2.59 -10.07 9.17
C TYR A 89 -3.10 -8.92 8.30
N MET A 90 -3.05 -9.08 6.98
CA MET A 90 -3.53 -8.06 6.04
C MET A 90 -5.02 -7.73 6.24
N CYS A 91 -5.87 -8.75 6.40
CA CYS A 91 -7.31 -8.55 6.55
C CYS A 91 -7.66 -7.96 7.92
N GLN A 92 -6.93 -8.32 8.96
CA GLN A 92 -7.11 -7.84 10.33
C GLN A 92 -6.67 -6.38 10.48
N GLU A 93 -5.50 -6.02 9.93
CA GLU A 93 -4.92 -4.68 10.01
C GLU A 93 -5.46 -3.71 8.93
N GLY A 94 -6.12 -4.24 7.92
CA GLY A 94 -6.67 -3.46 6.82
C GLY A 94 -7.53 -2.27 7.25
N PRO A 95 -8.47 -2.41 8.21
CA PRO A 95 -9.26 -1.28 8.71
C PRO A 95 -8.42 -0.11 9.22
N ALA A 96 -7.40 -0.39 10.02
CA ALA A 96 -6.48 0.62 10.53
C ALA A 96 -5.74 1.33 9.39
N ALA A 97 -5.27 0.58 8.39
CA ALA A 97 -4.57 1.14 7.23
C ALA A 97 -5.48 2.04 6.37
N VAL A 98 -6.76 1.68 6.19
CA VAL A 98 -7.71 2.52 5.45
C VAL A 98 -7.98 3.84 6.19
N TYR A 99 -8.19 3.79 7.51
CA TYR A 99 -8.38 5.01 8.31
C TYR A 99 -7.11 5.86 8.38
N GLU A 100 -5.92 5.26 8.42
CA GLU A 100 -4.66 5.99 8.32
C GLU A 100 -4.58 6.79 7.02
N LEU A 101 -4.88 6.17 5.88
CA LEU A 101 -4.91 6.85 4.58
C LEU A 101 -5.96 7.98 4.54
N ASP A 102 -7.11 7.75 5.14
CA ASP A 102 -8.14 8.78 5.29
C ASP A 102 -7.64 9.99 6.09
N HIS A 103 -7.00 9.75 7.22
CA HIS A 103 -6.41 10.80 8.05
C HIS A 103 -5.25 11.52 7.36
N MET A 104 -4.54 10.86 6.45
CA MET A 104 -3.52 11.50 5.59
C MET A 104 -4.14 12.40 4.52
N GLY A 105 -5.47 12.40 4.38
CA GLY A 105 -6.20 13.21 3.41
C GLY A 105 -6.48 12.49 2.09
N MET A 106 -6.45 11.14 2.06
CA MET A 106 -6.89 10.40 0.88
C MET A 106 -8.37 10.67 0.60
N PRO A 107 -8.74 11.15 -0.61
CA PRO A 107 -10.09 11.60 -0.91
C PRO A 107 -11.03 10.44 -1.22
N PHE A 108 -11.27 9.56 -0.26
CA PHE A 108 -12.28 8.53 -0.39
C PHE A 108 -13.66 9.14 -0.68
N SER A 109 -14.41 8.51 -1.56
CA SER A 109 -15.83 8.84 -1.75
C SER A 109 -16.60 8.63 -0.43
N ARG A 110 -17.61 9.46 -0.21
CA ARG A 110 -18.39 9.44 1.04
C ARG A 110 -19.84 9.09 0.77
N THR A 111 -20.46 8.44 1.74
CA THR A 111 -21.92 8.30 1.80
C THR A 111 -22.56 9.63 2.24
N GLU A 112 -23.90 9.74 2.13
CA GLU A 112 -24.65 10.90 2.64
C GLU A 112 -24.42 11.15 4.15
N GLN A 113 -24.10 10.08 4.91
CA GLN A 113 -23.79 10.15 6.34
C GLN A 113 -22.32 10.47 6.63
N GLY A 114 -21.52 10.77 5.59
CA GLY A 114 -20.10 11.11 5.73
C GLY A 114 -19.15 9.92 5.94
N ARG A 115 -19.65 8.68 5.91
CA ARG A 115 -18.82 7.47 6.04
C ARG A 115 -18.04 7.22 4.75
N ILE A 116 -16.90 6.50 4.83
CA ILE A 116 -16.18 6.05 3.65
C ILE A 116 -17.10 5.14 2.81
N TYR A 117 -17.24 5.47 1.54
CA TYR A 117 -18.06 4.68 0.61
C TYR A 117 -17.40 3.34 0.32
N GLN A 118 -18.17 2.27 0.47
CA GLN A 118 -17.78 0.91 0.11
C GLN A 118 -18.69 0.39 -0.99
N ARG A 119 -18.10 -0.23 -2.02
CA ARG A 119 -18.84 -0.86 -3.12
C ARG A 119 -18.70 -2.38 -3.09
N PRO A 120 -19.66 -3.13 -3.66
CA PRO A 120 -19.50 -4.54 -3.94
C PRO A 120 -18.39 -4.75 -4.98
N PHE A 121 -17.63 -5.83 -4.80
CA PHE A 121 -16.58 -6.22 -5.73
C PHE A 121 -16.57 -7.73 -5.94
N GLY A 122 -16.14 -8.21 -7.12
CA GLY A 122 -16.11 -9.63 -7.44
C GLY A 122 -15.27 -10.44 -6.44
N GLY A 123 -15.74 -11.63 -6.09
CA GLY A 123 -15.05 -12.52 -5.17
C GLY A 123 -15.21 -12.16 -3.69
N GLN A 124 -15.95 -11.10 -3.35
CA GLN A 124 -16.21 -10.70 -1.96
C GLN A 124 -17.58 -11.20 -1.50
N SER A 125 -17.60 -11.97 -0.43
CA SER A 125 -18.82 -12.62 0.08
C SER A 125 -19.03 -12.36 1.58
N LYS A 126 -20.23 -12.57 2.06
CA LYS A 126 -20.62 -12.56 3.48
C LYS A 126 -20.66 -13.98 4.01
N ASP A 127 -20.57 -14.11 5.33
CA ASP A 127 -20.75 -15.38 6.04
C ASP A 127 -20.02 -16.57 5.37
N TYR A 128 -18.73 -16.39 5.13
CA TYR A 128 -17.85 -17.44 4.56
C TYR A 128 -18.43 -18.04 3.25
N GLY A 129 -18.90 -17.17 2.36
CA GLY A 129 -19.45 -17.55 1.07
C GLY A 129 -20.93 -17.92 1.05
N LYS A 130 -21.63 -17.89 2.17
CA LYS A 130 -23.04 -18.28 2.30
C LYS A 130 -24.02 -17.09 2.21
N GLY A 131 -23.57 -15.89 2.57
CA GLY A 131 -24.42 -14.71 2.77
C GLY A 131 -24.56 -13.78 1.56
N GLY A 132 -24.19 -14.18 0.37
CA GLY A 132 -24.22 -13.32 -0.82
C GLY A 132 -23.01 -12.36 -0.91
N GLN A 133 -23.10 -11.37 -1.82
CA GLN A 133 -22.01 -10.45 -2.10
C GLN A 133 -21.81 -9.42 -0.99
N ALA A 134 -20.56 -9.19 -0.59
CA ALA A 134 -20.18 -8.15 0.35
C ALA A 134 -19.78 -6.85 -0.37
N ALA A 135 -20.11 -5.71 0.26
CA ALA A 135 -19.68 -4.39 -0.16
C ALA A 135 -18.61 -3.88 0.80
N ARG A 136 -17.35 -4.26 0.60
CA ARG A 136 -16.22 -3.89 1.48
C ARG A 136 -15.08 -3.18 0.74
N THR A 137 -15.26 -2.81 -0.51
CA THR A 137 -14.21 -2.15 -1.28
C THR A 137 -14.32 -0.64 -1.16
N CYS A 138 -13.40 -0.04 -0.39
CA CYS A 138 -13.31 1.40 -0.15
C CYS A 138 -12.79 2.11 -1.40
N ALA A 139 -13.51 3.08 -1.92
CA ALA A 139 -13.21 3.67 -3.21
C ALA A 139 -13.08 5.19 -3.19
N ALA A 140 -12.18 5.71 -4.03
CA ALA A 140 -12.10 7.10 -4.40
C ALA A 140 -12.52 7.21 -5.88
N SER A 141 -13.83 7.21 -6.14
CA SER A 141 -14.40 7.11 -7.49
C SER A 141 -13.82 5.91 -8.26
N ASP A 142 -13.36 6.09 -9.49
CA ASP A 142 -12.69 5.09 -10.34
C ASP A 142 -11.16 5.28 -10.39
N ARG A 143 -10.60 6.06 -9.45
CA ARG A 143 -9.19 6.47 -9.41
C ARG A 143 -8.54 6.26 -8.05
N THR A 144 -8.89 5.21 -7.36
CA THR A 144 -8.42 4.94 -5.99
C THR A 144 -6.89 4.82 -5.92
N GLY A 145 -6.26 4.14 -6.88
CA GLY A 145 -4.80 4.01 -6.91
C GLY A 145 -4.08 5.33 -7.19
N HIS A 146 -4.63 6.17 -8.07
CA HIS A 146 -4.12 7.52 -8.30
C HIS A 146 -4.19 8.36 -7.02
N ALA A 147 -5.33 8.36 -6.33
CA ALA A 147 -5.52 9.08 -5.08
C ALA A 147 -4.55 8.58 -4.00
N LEU A 148 -4.40 7.26 -3.86
CA LEU A 148 -3.46 6.63 -2.91
C LEU A 148 -2.02 7.11 -3.16
N LEU A 149 -1.53 7.00 -4.39
CA LEU A 149 -0.16 7.39 -4.73
C LEU A 149 0.11 8.87 -4.48
N HIS A 150 -0.82 9.75 -4.84
CA HIS A 150 -0.66 11.18 -4.60
C HIS A 150 -0.65 11.51 -3.11
N THR A 151 -1.50 10.88 -2.31
CA THR A 151 -1.52 11.04 -0.86
C THR A 151 -0.21 10.62 -0.23
N LEU A 152 0.29 9.43 -0.57
CA LEU A 152 1.57 8.93 -0.05
C LEU A 152 2.77 9.75 -0.54
N TYR A 153 2.77 10.17 -1.79
CA TYR A 153 3.83 11.01 -2.35
C TYR A 153 3.93 12.35 -1.62
N GLN A 154 2.80 13.02 -1.42
CA GLN A 154 2.74 14.28 -0.66
C GLN A 154 3.22 14.09 0.80
N GLY A 155 2.81 12.98 1.44
CA GLY A 155 3.27 12.64 2.79
C GLY A 155 4.79 12.48 2.85
N ASN A 156 5.37 11.76 1.89
CA ASN A 156 6.81 11.57 1.80
C ASN A 156 7.57 12.87 1.56
N LEU A 157 7.08 13.75 0.68
CA LEU A 157 7.69 15.06 0.45
C LEU A 157 7.70 15.92 1.73
N LYS A 158 6.60 15.91 2.49
CA LYS A 158 6.53 16.61 3.78
C LYS A 158 7.47 16.03 4.82
N ALA A 159 7.69 14.71 4.81
CA ALA A 159 8.60 14.01 5.72
C ALA A 159 10.09 14.11 5.30
N GLY A 160 10.39 14.71 4.14
CA GLY A 160 11.77 14.89 3.67
C GLY A 160 12.37 13.65 3.00
N THR A 161 11.57 12.70 2.57
CA THR A 161 12.02 11.54 1.79
C THR A 161 12.67 12.01 0.48
N VAL A 162 13.85 11.50 0.16
CA VAL A 162 14.55 11.78 -1.09
C VAL A 162 14.10 10.80 -2.18
N PHE A 163 13.70 11.31 -3.33
CA PHE A 163 13.33 10.50 -4.48
C PHE A 163 14.41 10.54 -5.56
N LEU A 164 14.95 9.36 -5.91
CA LEU A 164 15.83 9.16 -7.04
C LEU A 164 14.99 8.58 -8.18
N ASN A 165 14.35 9.50 -8.94
CA ASN A 165 13.46 9.15 -10.03
C ASN A 165 14.24 8.77 -11.29
N GLU A 166 13.74 7.79 -12.04
CA GLU A 166 14.35 7.29 -13.28
C GLU A 166 15.73 6.66 -13.05
N TYR A 167 15.95 6.13 -11.83
CA TYR A 167 17.10 5.32 -11.46
C TYR A 167 16.72 3.84 -11.48
N TYR A 168 17.60 3.04 -12.03
CA TYR A 168 17.44 1.59 -12.10
C TYR A 168 18.40 0.92 -11.13
N ALA A 169 17.87 0.14 -10.19
CA ALA A 169 18.70 -0.68 -9.31
C ALA A 169 19.26 -1.86 -10.10
N VAL A 170 20.57 -1.88 -10.30
CA VAL A 170 21.28 -2.89 -11.11
C VAL A 170 21.65 -4.08 -10.23
N ASP A 171 22.20 -3.81 -9.03
CA ASP A 171 22.69 -4.85 -8.13
C ASP A 171 22.67 -4.38 -6.67
N LEU A 172 22.74 -5.35 -5.75
CA LEU A 172 22.81 -5.12 -4.32
C LEU A 172 24.27 -5.29 -3.82
N VAL A 173 24.74 -4.29 -3.09
CA VAL A 173 26.08 -4.32 -2.50
C VAL A 173 26.04 -5.03 -1.15
N LYS A 174 26.95 -6.01 -0.98
CA LYS A 174 27.16 -6.71 0.29
C LYS A 174 28.49 -6.32 0.93
N ASN A 175 28.53 -6.29 2.25
CA ASN A 175 29.78 -6.20 3.01
C ASN A 175 30.49 -7.58 3.09
N SER A 176 31.62 -7.62 3.77
CA SER A 176 32.41 -8.86 3.98
C SER A 176 31.68 -9.93 4.79
N GLU A 177 30.64 -9.55 5.55
CA GLU A 177 29.82 -10.44 6.37
C GLU A 177 28.59 -10.97 5.62
N GLY A 178 28.39 -10.52 4.36
CA GLY A 178 27.26 -10.92 3.52
C GLY A 178 25.97 -10.09 3.72
N GLU A 179 26.02 -9.05 4.53
CA GLU A 179 24.89 -8.16 4.76
C GLU A 179 24.71 -7.17 3.61
N PHE A 180 23.47 -6.85 3.25
CA PHE A 180 23.16 -5.83 2.26
C PHE A 180 23.35 -4.42 2.84
N VAL A 181 24.28 -3.68 2.26
CA VAL A 181 24.69 -2.35 2.73
C VAL A 181 24.50 -1.25 1.69
N GLY A 182 24.05 -1.58 0.49
CA GLY A 182 23.83 -0.60 -0.56
C GLY A 182 23.22 -1.18 -1.82
N VAL A 183 23.07 -0.31 -2.81
CA VAL A 183 22.54 -0.61 -4.14
C VAL A 183 23.29 0.20 -5.20
N ILE A 184 23.51 -0.41 -6.36
CA ILE A 184 24.07 0.23 -7.55
C ILE A 184 22.97 0.41 -8.58
#